data_5e94bf16fbd137361ff2002444644564
#
_entry.id   5e94bf16fbd137361ff2002444644564
#
_cell.length_a   1.000
_cell.length_b   1.000
_cell.length_c   1.000
_cell.angle_alpha   90.00
_cell.angle_beta   90.00
_cell.angle_gamma   90.00
#
_symmetry.space_group_name_H-M   'P 1'
#
loop_
_entity.id
_entity.type
_entity.pdbx_description
1 polymer ?
#
loop_
_entity_poly.entity_id
_entity_poly.type
_entity_poly.pdbx_seq_one_letter_code
_entity_poly.pdbx_strand_id
1 'polypeptide(L)'
;LISAFDAADADDNVRAIIVTGAGRAFCAGADLSEGGKTFDRAARPDRKSAPLRPNGEVEWSDDAVRDGGGRVTLRIFKSLKPVIGAINGAAVGIGVTMQLPMDIRIASADARFGFVFARRGITPEAASSWFLPRLVGLQTALEWCMTGRIFGAPEALARGLVRSVHEPQDLLPAARALAREIADHSAPVSV
;
A
#
# COMPACT_ATOMS: atom_id res chain seq x y z
N LEU A 1 1.09 -11.26 3.45
CA LEU A 1 1.85 -10.05 3.85
C LEU A 1 1.86 -9.87 5.37
N ILE A 2 0.72 -9.87 6.07
CA ILE A 2 0.66 -9.64 7.53
C ILE A 2 1.63 -10.58 8.25
N SER A 3 1.53 -11.88 8.04
CA SER A 3 2.42 -12.88 8.68
C SER A 3 3.90 -12.66 8.34
N ALA A 4 4.21 -12.17 7.14
CA ALA A 4 5.59 -11.86 6.76
C ALA A 4 6.15 -10.66 7.53
N PHE A 5 5.32 -9.63 7.76
CA PHE A 5 5.69 -8.50 8.61
C PHE A 5 5.80 -8.90 10.08
N ASP A 6 4.93 -9.81 10.57
CA ASP A 6 5.03 -10.34 11.94
C ASP A 6 6.35 -11.10 12.14
N ALA A 7 6.72 -11.96 11.18
CA ALA A 7 7.98 -12.69 11.23
C ALA A 7 9.21 -11.77 11.14
N ALA A 8 9.16 -10.72 10.28
CA ALA A 8 10.24 -9.78 10.15
C ALA A 8 10.45 -8.92 11.40
N ASP A 9 9.36 -8.50 12.05
CA ASP A 9 9.44 -7.72 13.29
C ASP A 9 9.97 -8.57 14.46
N ALA A 10 9.67 -9.87 14.48
CA ALA A 10 10.14 -10.81 15.51
C ALA A 10 11.60 -11.26 15.33
N ASP A 11 12.22 -11.03 14.18
CA ASP A 11 13.60 -11.43 13.89
C ASP A 11 14.54 -10.23 13.99
N ASP A 12 15.41 -10.23 15.00
CA ASP A 12 16.40 -9.18 15.24
C ASP A 12 17.47 -9.09 14.14
N ASN A 13 17.65 -10.13 13.33
CA ASN A 13 18.56 -10.10 12.17
C ASN A 13 17.96 -9.34 10.97
N VAL A 14 16.64 -9.13 10.95
CA VAL A 14 16.00 -8.31 9.93
C VAL A 14 16.14 -6.84 10.29
N ARG A 15 16.87 -6.08 9.47
CA ARG A 15 17.19 -4.67 9.72
C ARG A 15 16.38 -3.71 8.83
N ALA A 16 15.88 -4.18 7.71
CA ALA A 16 15.01 -3.44 6.79
C ALA A 16 14.19 -4.42 5.95
N ILE A 17 13.04 -3.97 5.48
CA ILE A 17 12.11 -4.76 4.65
C ILE A 17 12.00 -4.10 3.28
N ILE A 18 12.16 -4.88 2.21
CA ILE A 18 11.87 -4.45 0.84
C ILE A 18 10.60 -5.14 0.37
N VAL A 19 9.60 -4.36 -0.03
CA VAL A 19 8.37 -4.86 -0.62
C VAL A 19 8.39 -4.61 -2.12
N THR A 20 8.25 -5.66 -2.92
CA THR A 20 8.19 -5.57 -4.38
C THR A 20 7.23 -6.61 -4.94
N GLY A 21 6.78 -6.43 -6.18
CA GLY A 21 5.91 -7.39 -6.86
C GLY A 21 6.70 -8.50 -7.56
N ALA A 22 6.11 -9.68 -7.63
CA ALA A 22 6.61 -10.77 -8.48
C ALA A 22 6.12 -10.57 -9.93
N GLY A 23 7.02 -10.64 -10.92
CA GLY A 23 6.68 -10.47 -12.33
C GLY A 23 6.46 -9.02 -12.76
N ARG A 24 5.46 -8.76 -13.63
CA ARG A 24 5.28 -7.46 -14.30
C ARG A 24 4.61 -6.37 -13.46
N ALA A 25 3.94 -6.72 -12.40
CA ALA A 25 3.17 -5.77 -11.59
C ALA A 25 3.67 -5.75 -10.15
N PHE A 26 3.55 -4.60 -9.50
CA PHE A 26 3.68 -4.52 -8.05
C PHE A 26 2.45 -5.14 -7.40
N CYS A 27 1.29 -4.60 -7.67
CA CYS A 27 -0.01 -5.16 -7.30
C CYS A 27 -1.11 -4.47 -8.13
N ALA A 28 -1.80 -5.23 -8.96
CA ALA A 28 -2.78 -4.69 -9.91
C ALA A 28 -4.16 -4.40 -9.28
N GLY A 29 -4.33 -4.65 -7.97
CA GLY A 29 -5.59 -4.42 -7.28
C GLY A 29 -6.41 -5.69 -7.06
N ALA A 30 -7.70 -5.52 -6.79
CA ALA A 30 -8.63 -6.64 -6.62
C ALA A 30 -8.83 -7.41 -7.92
N ASP A 31 -9.03 -8.71 -7.80
CA ASP A 31 -9.48 -9.54 -8.92
C ASP A 31 -10.91 -9.14 -9.31
N LEU A 32 -11.06 -8.68 -10.55
CA LEU A 32 -12.34 -8.21 -11.09
C LEU A 32 -13.05 -9.28 -11.94
N SER A 33 -12.61 -10.52 -11.92
CA SER A 33 -13.20 -11.61 -12.70
C SER A 33 -14.68 -11.86 -12.38
N GLU A 34 -15.11 -11.53 -11.14
CA GLU A 34 -16.51 -11.62 -10.69
C GLU A 34 -17.37 -10.40 -11.08
N GLY A 35 -16.81 -9.45 -11.83
CA GLY A 35 -17.53 -8.27 -12.31
C GLY A 35 -18.11 -7.41 -11.19
N GLY A 36 -19.39 -7.02 -11.29
CA GLY A 36 -20.07 -6.16 -10.30
C GLY A 36 -20.16 -6.74 -8.89
N LYS A 37 -20.01 -8.06 -8.72
CA LYS A 37 -20.06 -8.72 -7.41
C LYS A 37 -18.75 -8.64 -6.62
N THR A 38 -17.66 -8.21 -7.26
CA THR A 38 -16.32 -8.14 -6.63
C THR A 38 -16.32 -7.36 -5.32
N PHE A 39 -17.11 -6.27 -5.25
CA PHE A 39 -17.20 -5.40 -4.06
C PHE A 39 -18.51 -5.55 -3.29
N ASP A 40 -19.40 -6.47 -3.73
CA ASP A 40 -20.66 -6.74 -3.01
C ASP A 40 -20.38 -7.59 -1.77
N ARG A 41 -20.51 -6.96 -0.61
CA ARG A 41 -20.35 -7.62 0.69
C ARG A 41 -21.41 -8.69 0.94
N ALA A 42 -22.64 -8.49 0.47
CA ALA A 42 -23.74 -9.42 0.68
C ALA A 42 -23.55 -10.71 -0.13
N ALA A 43 -22.80 -10.66 -1.23
CA ALA A 43 -22.50 -11.82 -2.07
C ALA A 43 -21.35 -12.70 -1.54
N ARG A 44 -20.72 -12.35 -0.40
CA ARG A 44 -19.59 -13.10 0.18
C ARG A 44 -20.03 -13.93 1.39
N PRO A 45 -20.21 -15.25 1.23
CA PRO A 45 -20.73 -16.12 2.31
C PRO A 45 -19.74 -16.33 3.47
N ASP A 46 -18.46 -15.99 3.28
CA ASP A 46 -17.38 -16.13 4.25
C ASP A 46 -17.24 -14.94 5.22
N ARG A 47 -17.98 -13.87 5.01
CA ARG A 47 -17.96 -12.71 5.90
C ARG A 47 -18.98 -12.85 7.04
N LYS A 48 -18.46 -12.83 8.25
CA LYS A 48 -19.26 -12.67 9.47
C LYS A 48 -20.04 -11.35 9.42
N SER A 49 -21.27 -11.37 9.94
CA SER A 49 -22.04 -10.15 10.16
C SER A 49 -21.22 -9.16 10.98
N ALA A 50 -21.35 -7.88 10.65
CA ALA A 50 -20.69 -6.84 11.42
C ALA A 50 -21.17 -6.93 12.89
N PRO A 51 -20.26 -6.98 13.87
CA PRO A 51 -20.63 -6.95 15.27
C PRO A 51 -21.31 -5.62 15.61
N LEU A 52 -22.33 -5.68 16.45
CA LEU A 52 -23.07 -4.51 16.89
C LEU A 52 -22.70 -4.17 18.33
N ARG A 53 -22.65 -2.88 18.61
CA ARG A 53 -22.58 -2.34 19.96
C ARG A 53 -23.92 -2.55 20.69
N PRO A 54 -23.97 -2.42 22.03
CA PRO A 54 -25.21 -2.54 22.80
C PRO A 54 -26.33 -1.56 22.35
N ASN A 55 -25.95 -0.45 21.72
CA ASN A 55 -26.88 0.56 21.19
C ASN A 55 -27.38 0.22 19.76
N GLY A 56 -26.99 -0.93 19.19
CA GLY A 56 -27.38 -1.36 17.84
C GLY A 56 -26.52 -0.80 16.70
N GLU A 57 -25.54 0.06 16.97
CA GLU A 57 -24.62 0.56 15.97
C GLU A 57 -23.52 -0.46 15.63
N VAL A 58 -22.98 -0.38 14.40
CA VAL A 58 -21.85 -1.21 13.97
C VAL A 58 -20.62 -0.87 14.79
N GLU A 59 -19.92 -1.91 15.31
CA GLU A 59 -18.61 -1.74 15.94
C GLU A 59 -17.53 -1.59 14.88
N TRP A 60 -17.28 -0.37 14.44
CA TRP A 60 -16.36 -0.04 13.36
C TRP A 60 -14.87 -0.37 13.67
N SER A 61 -14.51 -0.56 14.93
CA SER A 61 -13.15 -0.93 15.34
C SER A 61 -12.87 -2.42 15.20
N ASP A 62 -13.91 -3.24 15.03
CA ASP A 62 -13.77 -4.70 14.93
C ASP A 62 -13.15 -5.10 13.58
N ASP A 63 -12.25 -6.08 13.63
CA ASP A 63 -11.56 -6.60 12.44
C ASP A 63 -12.50 -7.24 11.39
N ALA A 64 -13.68 -7.72 11.80
CA ALA A 64 -14.69 -8.24 10.87
C ALA A 64 -15.29 -7.16 9.96
N VAL A 65 -15.24 -5.90 10.38
CA VAL A 65 -15.74 -4.75 9.61
C VAL A 65 -14.69 -4.20 8.65
N ARG A 66 -13.42 -4.34 9.01
CA ARG A 66 -12.30 -3.80 8.23
C ARG A 66 -12.10 -4.58 6.93
N ASP A 67 -11.78 -3.86 5.87
CA ASP A 67 -11.35 -4.49 4.62
C ASP A 67 -9.95 -5.10 4.77
N GLY A 68 -9.66 -6.14 3.97
CA GLY A 68 -8.37 -6.82 4.01
C GLY A 68 -7.20 -5.92 3.63
N GLY A 69 -7.43 -4.96 2.72
CA GLY A 69 -6.43 -3.96 2.32
C GLY A 69 -6.07 -3.03 3.46
N GLY A 70 -7.07 -2.52 4.19
CA GLY A 70 -6.85 -1.68 5.36
C GLY A 70 -6.07 -2.38 6.46
N ARG A 71 -6.32 -3.67 6.69
CA ARG A 71 -5.56 -4.47 7.66
C ARG A 71 -4.08 -4.60 7.25
N VAL A 72 -3.80 -4.86 5.97
CA VAL A 72 -2.42 -4.91 5.45
C VAL A 72 -1.73 -3.56 5.59
N THR A 73 -2.38 -2.48 5.17
CA THR A 73 -1.86 -1.11 5.25
C THR A 73 -1.52 -0.71 6.68
N LEU A 74 -2.42 -0.97 7.63
CA LEU A 74 -2.18 -0.67 9.04
C LEU A 74 -1.08 -1.56 9.64
N ARG A 75 -0.94 -2.82 9.17
CA ARG A 75 0.16 -3.69 9.59
C ARG A 75 1.51 -3.16 9.11
N ILE A 76 1.59 -2.71 7.85
CA ILE A 76 2.80 -2.06 7.33
C ILE A 76 3.15 -0.82 8.15
N PHE A 77 2.17 0.03 8.45
CA PHE A 77 2.37 1.23 9.28
C PHE A 77 2.90 0.94 10.69
N LYS A 78 2.55 -0.22 11.24
CA LYS A 78 2.99 -0.68 12.56
C LYS A 78 4.30 -1.47 12.54
N SER A 79 4.96 -1.57 11.38
CA SER A 79 6.25 -2.27 11.28
C SER A 79 7.29 -1.64 12.20
N LEU A 80 8.02 -2.48 12.90
CA LEU A 80 9.15 -2.06 13.76
C LEU A 80 10.46 -1.93 12.97
N LYS A 81 10.42 -2.27 11.68
CA LYS A 81 11.58 -2.22 10.79
C LYS A 81 11.31 -1.21 9.66
N PRO A 82 12.32 -0.48 9.17
CA PRO A 82 12.18 0.38 7.99
C PRO A 82 11.67 -0.40 6.78
N VAL A 83 10.67 0.16 6.09
CA VAL A 83 10.00 -0.47 4.95
C VAL A 83 10.24 0.32 3.67
N ILE A 84 10.86 -0.33 2.69
CA ILE A 84 11.14 0.24 1.36
C ILE A 84 10.18 -0.39 0.35
N GLY A 85 9.34 0.42 -0.29
CA GLY A 85 8.55 0.00 -1.44
C GLY A 85 9.36 0.14 -2.74
N ALA A 86 9.63 -0.98 -3.41
CA ALA A 86 10.25 -1.03 -4.73
C ALA A 86 9.16 -1.35 -5.78
N ILE A 87 8.59 -0.31 -6.37
CA ILE A 87 7.39 -0.39 -7.22
C ILE A 87 7.81 -0.75 -8.64
N ASN A 88 7.81 -2.04 -8.96
CA ASN A 88 8.34 -2.60 -10.21
C ASN A 88 7.41 -2.49 -11.42
N GLY A 89 6.14 -2.12 -11.24
CA GLY A 89 5.17 -2.07 -12.32
C GLY A 89 3.83 -1.50 -11.87
N ALA A 90 2.73 -2.04 -12.38
CA ALA A 90 1.40 -1.55 -12.05
C ALA A 90 1.10 -1.65 -10.55
N ALA A 91 0.67 -0.54 -9.97
CA ALA A 91 0.24 -0.36 -8.59
C ALA A 91 -1.12 0.34 -8.59
N VAL A 92 -2.22 -0.43 -8.51
CA VAL A 92 -3.59 0.07 -8.73
C VAL A 92 -4.50 -0.38 -7.58
N GLY A 93 -5.44 0.46 -7.17
CA GLY A 93 -6.34 0.17 -6.05
C GLY A 93 -5.54 -0.10 -4.77
N ILE A 94 -5.74 -1.27 -4.15
CA ILE A 94 -4.95 -1.66 -2.96
C ILE A 94 -3.43 -1.66 -3.24
N GLY A 95 -3.00 -1.91 -4.48
CA GLY A 95 -1.60 -1.88 -4.86
C GLY A 95 -0.97 -0.49 -4.73
N VAL A 96 -1.72 0.58 -4.94
CA VAL A 96 -1.23 1.94 -4.73
C VAL A 96 -1.45 2.42 -3.30
N THR A 97 -2.48 1.93 -2.60
CA THR A 97 -2.76 2.41 -1.23
C THR A 97 -1.92 1.72 -0.17
N MET A 98 -1.62 0.42 -0.30
CA MET A 98 -0.80 -0.29 0.69
C MET A 98 0.66 0.17 0.74
N GLN A 99 1.17 0.84 -0.31
CA GLN A 99 2.53 1.39 -0.29
C GLN A 99 2.65 2.74 0.43
N LEU A 100 1.53 3.44 0.66
CA LEU A 100 1.53 4.77 1.25
C LEU A 100 2.14 4.82 2.66
N PRO A 101 1.90 3.85 3.55
CA PRO A 101 2.53 3.82 4.88
C PRO A 101 3.99 3.33 4.89
N MET A 102 4.53 2.84 3.77
CA MET A 102 5.95 2.47 3.70
C MET A 102 6.82 3.72 3.85
N ASP A 103 7.99 3.60 4.50
CA ASP A 103 8.83 4.75 4.82
C ASP A 103 9.43 5.38 3.56
N ILE A 104 9.94 4.57 2.65
CA ILE A 104 10.54 5.03 1.40
C ILE A 104 9.92 4.27 0.23
N ARG A 105 9.57 4.99 -0.83
CA ARG A 105 9.08 4.42 -2.10
C ARG A 105 10.02 4.83 -3.22
N ILE A 106 10.47 3.84 -3.98
CA ILE A 106 11.18 4.02 -5.25
C ILE A 106 10.45 3.24 -6.34
N ALA A 107 10.54 3.67 -7.58
CA ALA A 107 9.77 3.09 -8.66
C ALA A 107 10.61 2.76 -9.89
N SER A 108 10.18 1.74 -10.63
CA SER A 108 10.63 1.52 -12.01
C SER A 108 10.09 2.63 -12.92
N ALA A 109 10.82 2.98 -13.98
CA ALA A 109 10.35 3.86 -15.04
C ALA A 109 9.05 3.33 -15.70
N ASP A 110 8.86 2.02 -15.69
CA ASP A 110 7.65 1.37 -16.21
C ASP A 110 6.47 1.37 -15.23
N ALA A 111 6.65 1.83 -13.99
CA ALA A 111 5.60 1.81 -12.98
C ALA A 111 4.40 2.69 -13.39
N ARG A 112 3.21 2.19 -13.07
CA ARG A 112 1.93 2.88 -13.29
C ARG A 112 1.13 2.86 -12.00
N PHE A 113 0.56 3.99 -11.66
CA PHE A 113 -0.17 4.21 -10.41
C PHE A 113 -1.62 4.57 -10.70
N GLY A 114 -2.54 4.13 -9.85
CA GLY A 114 -3.95 4.47 -10.03
C GLY A 114 -4.81 4.36 -8.78
N PHE A 115 -5.38 5.49 -8.37
CA PHE A 115 -6.39 5.58 -7.30
C PHE A 115 -7.79 5.47 -7.93
N VAL A 116 -8.09 4.31 -8.52
CA VAL A 116 -9.24 4.10 -9.43
C VAL A 116 -10.60 3.96 -8.73
N PHE A 117 -10.71 4.31 -7.46
CA PHE A 117 -11.89 4.10 -6.62
C PHE A 117 -13.15 4.77 -7.18
N ALA A 118 -13.07 6.04 -7.56
CA ALA A 118 -14.21 6.79 -8.12
C ALA A 118 -14.77 6.13 -9.39
N ARG A 119 -13.92 5.51 -10.22
CA ARG A 119 -14.35 4.77 -11.42
C ARG A 119 -15.14 3.51 -11.10
N ARG A 120 -15.15 3.06 -9.86
CA ARG A 120 -15.83 1.86 -9.36
C ARG A 120 -16.96 2.20 -8.41
N GLY A 121 -17.26 3.49 -8.20
CA GLY A 121 -18.29 3.91 -7.25
C GLY A 121 -17.96 3.61 -5.79
N ILE A 122 -16.67 3.46 -5.46
CA ILE A 122 -16.18 3.19 -4.10
C ILE A 122 -15.31 4.35 -3.61
N THR A 123 -15.30 4.54 -2.29
CA THR A 123 -14.46 5.56 -1.65
C THR A 123 -13.01 5.08 -1.57
N PRO A 124 -12.03 6.00 -1.47
CA PRO A 124 -10.64 5.66 -1.16
C PRO A 124 -10.55 4.83 0.12
N GLU A 125 -9.85 3.68 0.04
CA GLU A 125 -9.77 2.66 1.09
C GLU A 125 -8.36 2.57 1.70
N ALA A 126 -8.15 1.62 2.62
CA ALA A 126 -6.84 1.31 3.20
C ALA A 126 -6.13 2.51 3.84
N ALA A 127 -6.89 3.36 4.55
CA ALA A 127 -6.41 4.60 5.18
C ALA A 127 -5.71 5.57 4.20
N SER A 128 -5.94 5.44 2.89
CA SER A 128 -5.34 6.33 1.89
C SER A 128 -5.75 7.79 2.07
N SER A 129 -6.95 8.07 2.59
CA SER A 129 -7.39 9.44 2.94
C SER A 129 -6.54 10.09 4.02
N TRP A 130 -5.84 9.29 4.85
CA TRP A 130 -4.88 9.78 5.82
C TRP A 130 -3.49 9.98 5.22
N PHE A 131 -2.95 8.94 4.54
CA PHE A 131 -1.57 8.93 4.09
C PHE A 131 -1.35 9.79 2.84
N LEU A 132 -2.22 9.68 1.82
CA LEU A 132 -1.97 10.28 0.52
C LEU A 132 -1.82 11.81 0.58
N PRO A 133 -2.72 12.59 1.22
CA PRO A 133 -2.58 14.04 1.26
C PRO A 133 -1.34 14.50 2.05
N ARG A 134 -0.81 13.69 2.95
CA ARG A 134 0.43 13.96 3.67
C ARG A 134 1.68 13.75 2.83
N LEU A 135 1.60 12.90 1.83
CA LEU A 135 2.71 12.62 0.92
C LEU A 135 2.76 13.60 -0.26
N VAL A 136 1.61 13.88 -0.89
CA VAL A 136 1.55 14.58 -2.18
C VAL A 136 0.80 15.93 -2.11
N GLY A 137 0.35 16.31 -0.94
CA GLY A 137 -0.51 17.47 -0.74
C GLY A 137 -1.97 17.21 -1.11
N LEU A 138 -2.87 18.03 -0.53
CA LEU A 138 -4.32 17.81 -0.63
C LEU A 138 -4.82 17.90 -2.08
N GLN A 139 -4.39 18.88 -2.85
CA GLN A 139 -4.88 19.08 -4.21
C GLN A 139 -4.53 17.90 -5.12
N THR A 140 -3.30 17.40 -5.08
CA THR A 140 -2.87 16.24 -5.86
C THR A 140 -3.63 14.97 -5.44
N ALA A 141 -3.82 14.78 -4.13
CA ALA A 141 -4.57 13.65 -3.60
C ALA A 141 -6.02 13.66 -4.10
N LEU A 142 -6.69 14.81 -4.05
CA LEU A 142 -8.06 14.98 -4.55
C LEU A 142 -8.14 14.78 -6.07
N GLU A 143 -7.22 15.38 -6.84
CA GLU A 143 -7.17 15.19 -8.29
C GLU A 143 -7.09 13.70 -8.65
N TRP A 144 -6.13 12.96 -8.06
CA TRP A 144 -5.95 11.55 -8.39
C TRP A 144 -7.14 10.68 -7.95
N CYS A 145 -7.70 10.94 -6.77
CA CYS A 145 -8.84 10.18 -6.27
C CYS A 145 -10.14 10.47 -7.04
N MET A 146 -10.40 11.74 -7.39
CA MET A 146 -11.63 12.13 -8.08
C MET A 146 -11.62 11.71 -9.57
N THR A 147 -10.47 11.84 -10.23
CA THR A 147 -10.34 11.44 -11.64
C THR A 147 -10.20 9.93 -11.81
N GLY A 148 -9.60 9.27 -10.82
CA GLY A 148 -9.25 7.85 -10.91
C GLY A 148 -8.33 7.52 -12.08
N ARG A 149 -7.62 8.52 -12.64
CA ARG A 149 -6.73 8.30 -13.80
C ARG A 149 -5.50 7.48 -13.42
N ILE A 150 -4.93 6.83 -14.41
CA ILE A 150 -3.62 6.18 -14.30
C ILE A 150 -2.54 7.20 -14.67
N PHE A 151 -1.45 7.21 -13.91
CA PHE A 151 -0.30 8.06 -14.17
C PHE A 151 1.01 7.27 -14.04
N GLY A 152 2.08 7.83 -14.60
CA GLY A 152 3.38 7.15 -14.66
C GLY A 152 4.35 7.57 -13.55
N ALA A 153 5.51 6.92 -13.55
CA ALA A 153 6.60 7.18 -12.61
C ALA A 153 7.12 8.63 -12.63
N PRO A 154 7.24 9.32 -13.79
CA PRO A 154 7.66 10.72 -13.79
C PRO A 154 6.73 11.64 -13.01
N GLU A 155 5.42 11.45 -13.12
CA GLU A 155 4.46 12.24 -12.35
C GLU A 155 4.50 11.87 -10.86
N ALA A 156 4.61 10.57 -10.54
CA ALA A 156 4.75 10.10 -9.16
C ALA A 156 5.96 10.73 -8.47
N LEU A 157 7.08 10.86 -9.18
CA LEU A 157 8.30 11.55 -8.71
C LEU A 157 8.05 13.06 -8.53
N ALA A 158 7.52 13.72 -9.55
CA ALA A 158 7.28 15.16 -9.52
C ALA A 158 6.32 15.60 -8.41
N ARG A 159 5.39 14.73 -8.02
CA ARG A 159 4.41 14.99 -6.95
C ARG A 159 4.83 14.40 -5.58
N GLY A 160 6.00 13.80 -5.46
CA GLY A 160 6.54 13.30 -4.19
C GLY A 160 5.92 11.97 -3.71
N LEU A 161 5.19 11.26 -4.56
CA LEU A 161 4.70 9.92 -4.22
C LEU A 161 5.86 8.92 -4.10
N VAL A 162 6.85 9.02 -4.96
CA VAL A 162 8.09 8.23 -4.92
C VAL A 162 9.31 9.14 -4.82
N ARG A 163 10.36 8.66 -4.15
CA ARG A 163 11.62 9.38 -3.94
C ARG A 163 12.49 9.42 -5.20
N SER A 164 12.51 8.32 -5.96
CA SER A 164 13.34 8.18 -7.15
C SER A 164 12.74 7.20 -8.15
N VAL A 165 13.17 7.33 -9.40
CA VAL A 165 12.78 6.45 -10.51
C VAL A 165 14.07 5.83 -11.07
N HIS A 166 14.01 4.55 -11.37
CA HIS A 166 15.12 3.74 -11.86
C HIS A 166 14.70 2.95 -13.10
N GLU A 167 15.65 2.58 -13.93
CA GLU A 167 15.39 1.59 -14.98
C GLU A 167 14.94 0.25 -14.36
N PRO A 168 14.13 -0.55 -15.05
CA PRO A 168 13.56 -1.77 -14.47
C PRO A 168 14.58 -2.72 -13.84
N GLN A 169 15.74 -2.89 -14.49
CA GLN A 169 16.83 -3.74 -14.02
C GLN A 169 17.55 -3.18 -12.80
N ASP A 170 17.53 -1.86 -12.59
CA ASP A 170 18.26 -1.16 -11.52
C ASP A 170 17.42 -0.96 -10.25
N LEU A 171 16.10 -1.16 -10.31
CA LEU A 171 15.19 -0.91 -9.20
C LEU A 171 15.54 -1.73 -7.94
N LEU A 172 15.66 -3.05 -8.07
CA LEU A 172 15.99 -3.90 -6.92
C LEU A 172 17.42 -3.72 -6.42
N PRO A 173 18.44 -3.56 -7.29
CA PRO A 173 19.78 -3.14 -6.85
C PRO A 173 19.74 -1.84 -6.02
N ALA A 174 19.00 -0.81 -6.46
CA ALA A 174 18.88 0.45 -5.73
C ALA A 174 18.15 0.27 -4.38
N ALA A 175 17.06 -0.51 -4.34
CA ALA A 175 16.34 -0.82 -3.09
C ALA A 175 17.27 -1.55 -2.09
N ARG A 176 18.06 -2.51 -2.56
CA ARG A 176 19.00 -3.26 -1.72
C ARG A 176 20.15 -2.39 -1.22
N ALA A 177 20.67 -1.50 -2.06
CA ALA A 177 21.70 -0.55 -1.65
C ALA A 177 21.20 0.35 -0.53
N LEU A 178 20.00 0.91 -0.68
CA LEU A 178 19.37 1.74 0.35
C LEU A 178 19.09 0.95 1.65
N ALA A 179 18.61 -0.29 1.54
CA ALA A 179 18.38 -1.13 2.71
C ALA A 179 19.69 -1.44 3.46
N ARG A 180 20.79 -1.70 2.74
CA ARG A 180 22.12 -1.90 3.34
C ARG A 180 22.60 -0.62 4.03
N GLU A 181 22.48 0.53 3.37
CA GLU A 181 22.86 1.81 3.95
C GLU A 181 22.15 2.04 5.30
N ILE A 182 20.84 1.77 5.36
CA ILE A 182 20.06 1.84 6.60
C ILE A 182 20.60 0.82 7.63
N ALA A 183 20.80 -0.43 7.23
CA ALA A 183 21.23 -1.48 8.14
C ALA A 183 22.65 -1.27 8.69
N ASP A 184 23.55 -0.74 7.87
CA ASP A 184 24.97 -0.58 8.22
C ASP A 184 25.22 0.68 9.07
N HIS A 185 24.43 1.75 8.85
CA HIS A 185 24.63 3.03 9.54
C HIS A 185 23.68 3.28 10.73
N SER A 186 22.66 2.46 10.89
CA SER A 186 21.72 2.59 12.01
C SER A 186 22.00 1.53 13.07
N ALA A 187 22.23 1.94 14.30
CA ALA A 187 22.22 1.01 15.43
C ALA A 187 20.82 0.36 15.57
N PRO A 188 20.71 -0.87 16.10
CA PRO A 188 19.43 -1.42 16.49
C PRO A 188 18.73 -0.46 17.46
N VAL A 189 17.52 -0.03 17.12
CA VAL A 189 16.72 0.79 18.01
C VAL A 189 15.88 -0.15 18.84
N SER A 190 16.08 -0.12 20.15
CA SER A 190 15.16 -0.76 21.10
C SER A 190 13.89 0.11 21.16
N VAL A 191 12.77 -0.45 20.75
CA VAL A 191 11.45 0.19 20.80
C VAL A 191 10.67 -0.42 21.95
#